data_0da1c892b232533316deb3b920df2c73
#
_entry.id   0da1c892b232533316deb3b920df2c73
#
_cell.length_a   1.000
_cell.length_b   1.000
_cell.length_c   1.000
_cell.angle_alpha   90.00
_cell.angle_beta   90.00
_cell.angle_gamma   90.00
#
_symmetry.space_group_name_H-M   'P 1'
#
loop_
_entity.id
_entity.type
_entity.pdbx_description
1 polymer ?
#
loop_
_entity_poly.entity_id
_entity_poly.type
_entity_poly.pdbx_seq_one_letter_code
_entity_poly.pdbx_strand_id
1 'polypeptide(L)'
;GKLADSQNNFVKNVLINIFIKLYAPNLKEAVFSEPDEYQSYNDFFIRKLKKETRPINTNLDVIVSPVDGEIIDFGKITKDKLIQAKKYKYSVHDLIGEEFHKLFENGSYTTIYLAPRDYHRIHAPLEGQILYTNHIGNHLYPVNTKSQYTVPSLYIKNERGVIIIRNKNISYALVCIGAMVVGNIVPFWSKKNLVYRKDL
;
A
#
# COMPACT_ATOMS: atom_id res chain seq x y z
N GLY A 1 11.38 -10.75 -3.93
CA GLY A 1 12.19 -11.96 -3.76
C GLY A 1 13.64 -11.73 -4.17
N LYS A 2 14.53 -12.71 -4.01
CA LYS A 2 15.99 -12.59 -4.24
C LYS A 2 16.39 -11.95 -5.59
N LEU A 3 15.64 -12.22 -6.66
CA LEU A 3 15.89 -11.61 -7.97
C LEU A 3 15.62 -10.11 -7.99
N ALA A 4 14.54 -9.67 -7.34
CA ALA A 4 14.16 -8.25 -7.29
C ALA A 4 15.13 -7.41 -6.42
N ASP A 5 15.82 -8.05 -5.49
CA ASP A 5 16.85 -7.43 -4.63
C ASP A 5 18.26 -7.56 -5.22
N SER A 6 18.42 -8.22 -6.36
CA SER A 6 19.73 -8.39 -7.01
C SER A 6 20.33 -7.04 -7.40
N GLN A 7 21.57 -6.81 -6.99
CA GLN A 7 22.39 -5.66 -7.36
C GLN A 7 23.24 -5.91 -8.61
N ASN A 8 23.14 -7.10 -9.22
CA ASN A 8 23.80 -7.38 -10.48
C ASN A 8 23.21 -6.49 -11.58
N ASN A 9 24.05 -5.67 -12.20
CA ASN A 9 23.59 -4.66 -13.19
C ASN A 9 22.83 -5.27 -14.36
N PHE A 10 23.24 -6.41 -14.86
CA PHE A 10 22.56 -7.09 -15.95
C PHE A 10 21.15 -7.54 -15.53
N VAL A 11 21.05 -8.23 -14.39
CA VAL A 11 19.77 -8.76 -13.89
C VAL A 11 18.79 -7.63 -13.59
N LYS A 12 19.23 -6.61 -12.84
CA LYS A 12 18.34 -5.47 -12.48
C LYS A 12 17.86 -4.71 -13.69
N ASN A 13 18.78 -4.42 -14.64
CA ASN A 13 18.44 -3.64 -15.84
C ASN A 13 17.45 -4.39 -16.74
N VAL A 14 17.65 -5.70 -16.90
CA VAL A 14 16.68 -6.54 -17.63
C VAL A 14 15.31 -6.48 -16.99
N LEU A 15 15.21 -6.65 -15.66
CA LEU A 15 13.95 -6.60 -14.94
C LEU A 15 13.28 -5.23 -15.04
N ILE A 16 14.04 -4.14 -14.86
CA ILE A 16 13.54 -2.77 -14.96
C ILE A 16 13.05 -2.46 -16.37
N ASN A 17 13.82 -2.81 -17.41
CA ASN A 17 13.43 -2.56 -18.80
C ASN A 17 12.18 -3.35 -19.20
N ILE A 18 12.06 -4.61 -18.78
CA ILE A 18 10.84 -5.40 -18.97
C ILE A 18 9.65 -4.71 -18.30
N PHE A 19 9.82 -4.25 -17.07
CA PHE A 19 8.75 -3.55 -16.34
C PHE A 19 8.33 -2.25 -17.05
N ILE A 20 9.30 -1.43 -17.47
CA ILE A 20 9.04 -0.18 -18.22
C ILE A 20 8.24 -0.48 -19.49
N LYS A 21 8.63 -1.51 -20.24
CA LYS A 21 7.94 -1.92 -21.47
C LYS A 21 6.51 -2.39 -21.23
N LEU A 22 6.28 -3.12 -20.14
CA LEU A 22 4.95 -3.70 -19.81
C LEU A 22 3.99 -2.69 -19.19
N TYR A 23 4.47 -1.81 -18.32
CA TYR A 23 3.63 -0.97 -17.48
C TYR A 23 3.75 0.53 -17.76
N ALA A 24 4.75 0.97 -18.53
CA ALA A 24 4.98 2.37 -18.90
C ALA A 24 4.86 3.36 -17.73
N PRO A 25 5.62 3.19 -16.62
CA PRO A 25 5.59 4.12 -15.50
C PRO A 25 6.08 5.51 -15.93
N ASN A 26 5.55 6.57 -15.32
CA ASN A 26 6.02 7.93 -15.59
C ASN A 26 7.37 8.20 -14.90
N LEU A 27 8.45 8.00 -15.61
CA LEU A 27 9.81 8.24 -15.09
C LEU A 27 10.22 9.72 -15.11
N LYS A 28 9.49 10.59 -15.79
CA LYS A 28 9.78 12.05 -15.80
C LYS A 28 9.61 12.66 -14.40
N GLU A 29 8.75 12.07 -13.59
CA GLU A 29 8.49 12.47 -12.21
C GLU A 29 9.47 11.85 -11.21
N ALA A 30 10.16 10.78 -11.59
CA ALA A 30 11.12 10.10 -10.73
C ALA A 30 12.41 10.93 -10.55
N VAL A 31 13.07 10.77 -9.40
CA VAL A 31 14.39 11.37 -9.15
C VAL A 31 15.43 10.81 -10.11
N PHE A 32 15.37 9.51 -10.36
CA PHE A 32 16.20 8.80 -11.32
C PHE A 32 15.35 8.38 -12.52
N SER A 33 15.85 8.58 -13.74
CA SER A 33 15.14 8.24 -14.97
C SER A 33 15.68 6.99 -15.66
N GLU A 34 16.94 6.65 -15.39
CA GLU A 34 17.61 5.55 -16.07
C GLU A 34 17.74 4.30 -15.18
N PRO A 35 17.63 3.08 -15.72
CA PRO A 35 17.75 1.83 -14.97
C PRO A 35 19.07 1.69 -14.19
N ASP A 36 20.16 2.22 -14.72
CA ASP A 36 21.48 2.13 -14.11
C ASP A 36 21.59 2.90 -12.79
N GLU A 37 20.77 3.92 -12.59
CA GLU A 37 20.80 4.77 -11.40
C GLU A 37 20.21 4.09 -10.16
N TYR A 38 19.45 2.99 -10.32
CA TYR A 38 18.85 2.24 -9.22
C TYR A 38 19.76 1.12 -8.73
N GLN A 39 19.71 0.81 -7.43
CA GLN A 39 20.51 -0.27 -6.85
C GLN A 39 19.95 -1.66 -7.16
N SER A 40 18.63 -1.77 -7.28
CA SER A 40 17.91 -3.02 -7.56
C SER A 40 16.58 -2.74 -8.24
N TYR A 41 15.90 -3.79 -8.71
CA TYR A 41 14.53 -3.67 -9.20
C TYR A 41 13.56 -3.19 -8.10
N ASN A 42 13.74 -3.64 -6.85
CA ASN A 42 12.92 -3.16 -5.74
C ASN A 42 13.13 -1.67 -5.47
N ASP A 43 14.36 -1.16 -5.55
CA ASP A 43 14.64 0.28 -5.42
C ASP A 43 13.94 1.08 -6.52
N PHE A 44 13.96 0.58 -7.77
CA PHE A 44 13.19 1.15 -8.87
C PHE A 44 11.68 1.11 -8.63
N PHE A 45 11.14 -0.01 -8.15
CA PHE A 45 9.72 -0.18 -7.91
C PHE A 45 9.19 0.81 -6.86
N ILE A 46 9.99 1.06 -5.79
CA ILE A 46 9.71 2.08 -4.77
C ILE A 46 10.42 3.40 -5.04
N ARG A 47 10.64 3.75 -6.31
CA ARG A 47 11.36 4.95 -6.76
C ARG A 47 10.91 6.21 -6.03
N LYS A 48 11.84 7.11 -5.75
CA LYS A 48 11.53 8.45 -5.22
C LYS A 48 11.02 9.35 -6.35
N LEU A 49 10.04 10.19 -6.04
CA LEU A 49 9.60 11.25 -6.93
C LEU A 49 10.31 12.57 -6.59
N LYS A 50 10.40 13.46 -7.58
CA LYS A 50 10.83 14.83 -7.40
C LYS A 50 9.85 15.56 -6.49
N LYS A 51 10.34 16.44 -5.61
CA LYS A 51 9.53 17.09 -4.56
C LYS A 51 8.31 17.85 -5.10
N GLU A 52 8.49 18.49 -6.25
CA GLU A 52 7.48 19.31 -6.90
C GLU A 52 6.33 18.52 -7.55
N THR A 53 6.48 17.22 -7.73
CA THR A 53 5.49 16.41 -8.46
C THR A 53 4.26 16.05 -7.63
N ARG A 54 4.36 16.10 -6.32
CA ARG A 54 3.25 15.84 -5.38
C ARG A 54 3.22 16.92 -4.30
N PRO A 55 2.74 18.12 -4.61
CA PRO A 55 2.61 19.19 -3.63
C PRO A 55 1.60 18.76 -2.54
N ILE A 56 2.00 18.92 -1.29
CA ILE A 56 1.18 18.58 -0.14
C ILE A 56 0.34 19.80 0.25
N ASN A 57 -0.98 19.62 0.34
CA ASN A 57 -1.84 20.64 0.94
C ASN A 57 -1.59 20.71 2.45
N THR A 58 -1.21 21.86 2.94
CA THR A 58 -0.87 22.10 4.36
C THR A 58 -2.06 22.59 5.19
N ASN A 59 -3.24 22.72 4.61
CA ASN A 59 -4.45 23.06 5.35
C ASN A 59 -4.82 21.91 6.29
N LEU A 60 -4.98 22.22 7.57
CA LEU A 60 -5.27 21.23 8.62
C LEU A 60 -6.66 20.56 8.49
N ASP A 61 -7.56 21.17 7.72
CA ASP A 61 -8.89 20.62 7.44
C ASP A 61 -8.95 19.71 6.22
N VAL A 62 -7.79 19.47 5.57
CA VAL A 62 -7.69 18.68 4.35
C VAL A 62 -6.97 17.37 4.62
N ILE A 63 -7.62 16.26 4.29
CA ILE A 63 -7.00 14.94 4.23
C ILE A 63 -6.46 14.75 2.81
N VAL A 64 -5.15 14.55 2.68
CA VAL A 64 -4.52 14.29 1.37
C VAL A 64 -4.53 12.80 1.03
N SER A 65 -4.47 12.45 -0.25
CA SER A 65 -4.34 11.04 -0.63
C SER A 65 -3.02 10.45 -0.11
N PRO A 66 -3.05 9.29 0.54
CA PRO A 66 -1.84 8.61 1.02
C PRO A 66 -1.00 8.01 -0.10
N VAL A 67 -1.55 7.85 -1.30
CA VAL A 67 -0.93 7.14 -2.43
C VAL A 67 -1.38 7.73 -3.76
N ASP A 68 -0.62 7.47 -4.81
CA ASP A 68 -1.11 7.53 -6.19
C ASP A 68 -1.93 6.26 -6.44
N GLY A 69 -3.04 6.38 -7.19
CA GLY A 69 -3.85 5.22 -7.52
C GLY A 69 -5.28 5.58 -7.87
N GLU A 70 -6.09 4.57 -8.05
CA GLU A 70 -7.51 4.69 -8.40
C GLU A 70 -8.37 4.39 -7.18
N ILE A 71 -9.31 5.29 -6.83
CA ILE A 71 -10.32 5.01 -5.81
C ILE A 71 -11.32 4.02 -6.40
N ILE A 72 -11.29 2.79 -5.89
CA ILE A 72 -12.14 1.70 -6.38
C ILE A 72 -13.38 1.49 -5.51
N ASP A 73 -13.33 1.94 -4.27
CA ASP A 73 -14.49 1.90 -3.36
C ASP A 73 -14.31 2.91 -2.22
N PHE A 74 -15.44 3.43 -1.71
CA PHE A 74 -15.48 4.30 -0.55
C PHE A 74 -16.89 4.30 0.08
N GLY A 75 -16.97 4.63 1.36
CA GLY A 75 -18.27 4.67 2.01
C GLY A 75 -18.20 4.81 3.52
N LYS A 76 -19.35 4.58 4.13
CA LYS A 76 -19.52 4.51 5.59
C LYS A 76 -19.33 3.08 6.08
N ILE A 77 -18.67 2.95 7.21
CA ILE A 77 -18.61 1.69 7.96
C ILE A 77 -19.91 1.59 8.75
N THR A 78 -20.71 0.56 8.47
CA THR A 78 -21.98 0.37 9.15
C THR A 78 -21.95 -0.92 9.96
N LYS A 79 -22.11 -0.82 11.27
CA LYS A 79 -22.07 -1.99 12.17
C LYS A 79 -20.84 -2.87 11.90
N ASP A 80 -19.67 -2.27 11.91
CA ASP A 80 -18.38 -2.95 11.70
C ASP A 80 -18.20 -3.61 10.30
N LYS A 81 -18.99 -3.23 9.28
CA LYS A 81 -18.94 -3.86 7.97
C LYS A 81 -18.46 -2.93 6.87
N LEU A 82 -17.51 -3.42 6.09
CA LEU A 82 -17.04 -2.84 4.83
C LEU A 82 -17.48 -3.73 3.67
N ILE A 83 -17.44 -3.16 2.46
CA ILE A 83 -17.79 -3.87 1.24
C ILE A 83 -16.54 -4.09 0.39
N GLN A 84 -16.37 -5.30 -0.13
CA GLN A 84 -15.40 -5.62 -1.18
C GLN A 84 -16.16 -5.81 -2.49
N ALA A 85 -15.94 -4.94 -3.47
CA ALA A 85 -16.46 -5.10 -4.84
C ALA A 85 -17.96 -5.47 -4.92
N LYS A 86 -18.83 -4.76 -4.22
CA LYS A 86 -20.31 -4.91 -4.22
C LYS A 86 -20.84 -6.28 -3.76
N LYS A 87 -20.03 -7.32 -3.71
CA LYS A 87 -20.49 -8.70 -3.45
C LYS A 87 -20.07 -9.24 -2.09
N TYR A 88 -18.86 -8.99 -1.68
CA TYR A 88 -18.31 -9.54 -0.44
C TYR A 88 -18.24 -8.47 0.63
N LYS A 89 -18.64 -8.84 1.84
CA LYS A 89 -18.54 -7.99 3.03
C LYS A 89 -17.53 -8.62 3.99
N TYR A 90 -16.77 -7.80 4.68
CA TYR A 90 -15.88 -8.20 5.75
C TYR A 90 -15.94 -7.15 6.87
N SER A 91 -15.51 -7.51 8.07
CA SER A 91 -15.56 -6.60 9.21
C SER A 91 -14.29 -5.76 9.33
N VAL A 92 -14.38 -4.62 10.00
CA VAL A 92 -13.19 -3.86 10.42
C VAL A 92 -12.34 -4.70 11.34
N HIS A 93 -12.97 -5.46 12.24
CA HIS A 93 -12.29 -6.43 13.12
C HIS A 93 -11.42 -7.41 12.31
N ASP A 94 -11.99 -8.05 11.27
CA ASP A 94 -11.22 -8.99 10.44
C ASP A 94 -10.10 -8.30 9.66
N LEU A 95 -10.27 -7.02 9.33
CA LEU A 95 -9.30 -6.26 8.54
C LEU A 95 -8.11 -5.79 9.37
N ILE A 96 -8.34 -5.20 10.55
CA ILE A 96 -7.30 -4.54 11.35
C ILE A 96 -6.99 -5.23 12.67
N GLY A 97 -7.75 -6.24 13.07
CA GLY A 97 -7.60 -6.99 14.32
C GLY A 97 -8.44 -6.43 15.48
N GLU A 98 -8.40 -7.17 16.60
CA GLU A 98 -9.24 -6.96 17.78
C GLU A 98 -9.01 -5.60 18.46
N GLU A 99 -7.76 -5.15 18.56
CA GLU A 99 -7.36 -4.12 19.53
C GLU A 99 -7.98 -2.74 19.25
N PHE A 100 -8.14 -2.36 17.97
CA PHE A 100 -8.53 -1.01 17.59
C PHE A 100 -9.81 -0.92 16.74
N HIS A 101 -10.44 -2.05 16.38
CA HIS A 101 -11.57 -2.04 15.43
C HIS A 101 -12.73 -1.14 15.88
N LYS A 102 -13.02 -1.08 17.19
CA LYS A 102 -14.11 -0.26 17.76
C LYS A 102 -13.94 1.24 17.48
N LEU A 103 -12.72 1.72 17.32
CA LEU A 103 -12.46 3.13 16.99
C LEU A 103 -13.05 3.53 15.62
N PHE A 104 -13.27 2.56 14.74
CA PHE A 104 -13.69 2.78 13.36
C PHE A 104 -15.13 2.37 13.08
N GLU A 105 -15.85 1.85 14.07
CA GLU A 105 -17.29 1.64 13.97
C GLU A 105 -17.97 2.96 13.63
N ASN A 106 -18.83 2.96 12.60
CA ASN A 106 -19.50 4.17 12.08
C ASN A 106 -18.56 5.21 11.43
N GLY A 107 -17.32 4.89 11.20
CA GLY A 107 -16.36 5.70 10.46
C GLY A 107 -16.63 5.73 8.96
N SER A 108 -15.64 6.16 8.21
CA SER A 108 -15.61 6.12 6.75
C SER A 108 -14.39 5.39 6.25
N TYR A 109 -14.46 4.84 5.05
CA TYR A 109 -13.32 4.18 4.42
C TYR A 109 -13.19 4.58 2.97
N THR A 110 -11.96 4.44 2.46
CA THR A 110 -11.64 4.55 1.04
C THR A 110 -10.68 3.43 0.69
N THR A 111 -10.95 2.74 -0.39
CA THR A 111 -10.06 1.72 -0.96
C THR A 111 -9.42 2.27 -2.22
N ILE A 112 -8.08 2.30 -2.24
CA ILE A 112 -7.31 2.84 -3.36
C ILE A 112 -6.47 1.70 -3.93
N TYR A 113 -6.58 1.48 -5.22
CA TYR A 113 -5.80 0.49 -5.95
C TYR A 113 -4.58 1.14 -6.61
N LEU A 114 -3.41 0.62 -6.30
CA LEU A 114 -2.16 1.02 -6.94
C LEU A 114 -1.86 0.03 -8.07
N ALA A 115 -1.90 0.50 -9.31
CA ALA A 115 -1.44 -0.29 -10.44
C ALA A 115 0.10 -0.40 -10.43
N PRO A 116 0.70 -1.42 -11.05
CA PRO A 116 2.16 -1.59 -11.05
C PRO A 116 2.94 -0.36 -11.53
N ARG A 117 2.36 0.43 -12.44
CA ARG A 117 2.97 1.66 -12.97
C ARG A 117 3.00 2.82 -11.99
N ASP A 118 2.12 2.81 -10.98
CA ASP A 118 1.95 3.92 -10.05
C ASP A 118 3.14 4.08 -9.10
N TYR A 119 3.13 5.15 -8.34
CA TYR A 119 4.10 5.39 -7.28
C TYR A 119 3.75 4.54 -6.05
N HIS A 120 4.70 3.71 -5.58
CA HIS A 120 4.43 2.69 -4.55
C HIS A 120 4.92 3.07 -3.14
N ARG A 121 5.33 4.32 -2.90
CA ARG A 121 5.53 4.79 -1.52
C ARG A 121 4.22 5.30 -0.95
N ILE A 122 3.94 4.94 0.29
CA ILE A 122 2.72 5.31 1.01
C ILE A 122 3.07 6.41 1.99
N HIS A 123 2.24 7.44 2.06
CA HIS A 123 2.42 8.61 2.91
C HIS A 123 1.27 8.74 3.90
N ALA A 124 1.53 9.39 5.04
CA ALA A 124 0.47 9.71 6.00
C ALA A 124 -0.47 10.78 5.38
N PRO A 125 -1.79 10.54 5.33
CA PRO A 125 -2.75 11.51 4.79
C PRO A 125 -2.97 12.73 5.69
N LEU A 126 -2.61 12.61 6.96
CA LEU A 126 -2.61 13.66 7.98
C LEU A 126 -1.43 13.44 8.93
N GLU A 127 -0.97 14.50 9.57
CA GLU A 127 -0.04 14.36 10.68
C GLU A 127 -0.67 13.60 11.85
N GLY A 128 0.14 12.92 12.64
CA GLY A 128 -0.36 12.22 13.81
C GLY A 128 0.69 11.33 14.46
N GLN A 129 0.35 10.79 15.62
CA GLN A 129 1.15 9.83 16.36
C GLN A 129 0.76 8.41 15.98
N ILE A 130 1.73 7.57 15.65
CA ILE A 130 1.53 6.15 15.46
C ILE A 130 1.24 5.51 16.82
N LEU A 131 0.05 4.94 16.97
CA LEU A 131 -0.35 4.22 18.17
C LEU A 131 0.00 2.75 18.09
N TYR A 132 -0.10 2.17 16.88
CA TYR A 132 0.00 0.73 16.71
C TYR A 132 0.43 0.38 15.29
N THR A 133 1.21 -0.68 15.19
CA THR A 133 1.56 -1.30 13.92
C THR A 133 1.48 -2.81 14.06
N ASN A 134 0.86 -3.47 13.10
CA ASN A 134 0.74 -4.92 13.08
C ASN A 134 0.83 -5.48 11.66
N HIS A 135 1.18 -6.75 11.59
CA HIS A 135 1.13 -7.57 10.38
C HIS A 135 0.11 -8.69 10.58
N ILE A 136 -0.83 -8.80 9.66
CA ILE A 136 -1.91 -9.78 9.72
C ILE A 136 -2.02 -10.53 8.38
N GLY A 137 -2.32 -11.81 8.43
CA GLY A 137 -2.53 -12.68 7.26
C GLY A 137 -1.28 -13.46 6.87
N ASN A 138 -1.44 -14.35 5.89
CA ASN A 138 -0.39 -15.28 5.44
C ASN A 138 -0.51 -15.67 3.96
N HIS A 139 -1.35 -14.97 3.20
CA HIS A 139 -1.55 -15.24 1.78
C HIS A 139 -1.23 -14.01 0.94
N LEU A 140 -0.89 -14.21 -0.33
CA LEU A 140 -0.66 -13.15 -1.30
C LEU A 140 -1.36 -13.49 -2.63
N TYR A 141 -2.67 -13.46 -2.61
CA TYR A 141 -3.43 -13.52 -3.85
C TYR A 141 -3.16 -12.27 -4.70
N PRO A 142 -3.20 -12.38 -6.04
CA PRO A 142 -3.15 -11.21 -6.90
C PRO A 142 -4.28 -10.24 -6.53
N VAL A 143 -3.96 -8.96 -6.44
CA VAL A 143 -4.95 -7.90 -6.22
C VAL A 143 -5.15 -7.17 -7.55
N ASN A 144 -6.20 -7.51 -8.26
CA ASN A 144 -6.64 -6.87 -9.49
C ASN A 144 -8.17 -6.94 -9.58
N THR A 145 -8.75 -6.27 -10.54
CA THR A 145 -10.21 -6.20 -10.72
C THR A 145 -10.85 -7.61 -10.74
N LYS A 146 -10.27 -8.55 -11.48
CA LYS A 146 -10.80 -9.92 -11.55
C LYS A 146 -10.80 -10.61 -10.18
N SER A 147 -9.69 -10.53 -9.45
CA SER A 147 -9.55 -11.18 -8.13
C SER A 147 -10.49 -10.58 -7.09
N GLN A 148 -10.76 -9.29 -7.14
CA GLN A 148 -11.71 -8.62 -6.24
C GLN A 148 -13.14 -9.17 -6.37
N TYR A 149 -13.53 -9.63 -7.57
CA TYR A 149 -14.84 -10.21 -7.83
C TYR A 149 -14.89 -11.72 -7.65
N THR A 150 -13.74 -12.41 -7.70
CA THR A 150 -13.69 -13.88 -7.70
C THR A 150 -13.21 -14.50 -6.40
N VAL A 151 -12.39 -13.76 -5.63
CA VAL A 151 -11.85 -14.24 -4.34
C VAL A 151 -12.63 -13.63 -3.18
N PRO A 152 -13.47 -14.42 -2.48
CA PRO A 152 -14.18 -13.91 -1.31
C PRO A 152 -13.21 -13.45 -0.23
N SER A 153 -13.48 -12.28 0.34
CA SER A 153 -12.71 -11.72 1.44
C SER A 153 -11.20 -11.57 1.12
N LEU A 154 -10.89 -11.18 -0.12
CA LEU A 154 -9.53 -11.05 -0.63
C LEU A 154 -8.63 -10.25 0.31
N TYR A 155 -9.11 -9.09 0.74
CA TYR A 155 -8.31 -8.14 1.52
C TYR A 155 -7.98 -8.62 2.93
N ILE A 156 -8.85 -9.46 3.54
CA ILE A 156 -8.57 -10.04 4.85
C ILE A 156 -7.77 -11.35 4.77
N LYS A 157 -7.75 -12.01 3.61
CA LYS A 157 -6.90 -13.18 3.38
C LYS A 157 -5.46 -12.80 3.10
N ASN A 158 -5.26 -11.72 2.35
CA ASN A 158 -3.92 -11.28 2.01
C ASN A 158 -3.17 -10.72 3.23
N GLU A 159 -1.87 -10.97 3.22
CA GLU A 159 -0.96 -10.30 4.14
C GLU A 159 -1.14 -8.80 4.05
N ARG A 160 -1.13 -8.14 5.20
CA ARG A 160 -1.32 -6.70 5.27
C ARG A 160 -0.62 -6.07 6.45
N GLY A 161 -0.08 -4.90 6.23
CA GLY A 161 0.41 -4.03 7.29
C GLY A 161 -0.71 -3.11 7.77
N VAL A 162 -0.97 -3.08 9.06
CA VAL A 162 -1.94 -2.19 9.71
C VAL A 162 -1.19 -1.14 10.50
N ILE A 163 -1.48 0.12 10.28
CA ILE A 163 -0.87 1.25 10.98
C ILE A 163 -2.01 2.12 11.52
N ILE A 164 -2.15 2.19 12.83
CA ILE A 164 -3.15 3.04 13.50
C ILE A 164 -2.48 4.34 13.91
N ILE A 165 -3.05 5.45 13.49
CA ILE A 165 -2.52 6.79 13.71
C ILE A 165 -3.60 7.65 14.35
N ARG A 166 -3.23 8.45 15.33
CA ARG A 166 -4.09 9.43 15.97
C ARG A 166 -3.53 10.83 15.83
N ASN A 167 -4.37 11.71 15.38
CA ASN A 167 -4.17 13.13 15.49
C ASN A 167 -5.11 13.69 16.60
N LYS A 168 -5.05 15.00 16.88
CA LYS A 168 -5.86 15.61 17.96
C LYS A 168 -7.38 15.36 17.81
N ASN A 169 -7.88 15.31 16.59
CA ASN A 169 -9.30 15.31 16.28
C ASN A 169 -9.83 13.95 15.82
N ILE A 170 -8.99 13.15 15.14
CA ILE A 170 -9.41 11.88 14.52
C ILE A 170 -8.38 10.78 14.72
N SER A 171 -8.86 9.54 14.64
CA SER A 171 -8.00 8.36 14.43
C SER A 171 -8.24 7.82 13.04
N TYR A 172 -7.17 7.35 12.38
CA TYR A 172 -7.27 6.70 11.09
C TYR A 172 -6.36 5.47 11.01
N ALA A 173 -6.73 4.54 10.16
CA ALA A 173 -5.98 3.34 9.88
C ALA A 173 -5.47 3.38 8.43
N LEU A 174 -4.18 3.19 8.24
CA LEU A 174 -3.61 2.81 6.95
C LEU A 174 -3.47 1.30 6.91
N VAL A 175 -4.18 0.68 5.98
CA VAL A 175 -4.14 -0.77 5.78
C VAL A 175 -3.52 -1.05 4.42
N CYS A 176 -2.27 -1.46 4.44
CA CYS A 176 -1.50 -1.75 3.24
C CYS A 176 -1.65 -3.22 2.89
N ILE A 177 -2.44 -3.52 1.88
CA ILE A 177 -2.71 -4.90 1.44
C ILE A 177 -1.59 -5.37 0.52
N GLY A 178 -0.92 -6.45 0.91
CA GLY A 178 0.07 -7.12 0.07
C GLY A 178 -0.56 -7.88 -1.11
N ALA A 179 0.23 -8.13 -2.12
CA ALA A 179 -0.17 -8.90 -3.30
C ALA A 179 0.99 -9.81 -3.76
N MET A 180 0.73 -10.72 -4.68
CA MET A 180 1.67 -11.74 -5.15
C MET A 180 3.08 -11.23 -5.48
N VAL A 181 3.20 -10.00 -5.98
CA VAL A 181 4.49 -9.37 -6.33
C VAL A 181 4.93 -8.33 -5.31
N VAL A 182 4.01 -7.85 -4.47
CA VAL A 182 4.23 -6.78 -3.48
C VAL A 182 3.95 -7.33 -2.09
N GLY A 183 4.95 -7.95 -1.48
CA GLY A 183 4.79 -8.65 -0.19
C GLY A 183 5.50 -7.99 0.98
N ASN A 184 6.34 -6.97 0.76
CA ASN A 184 7.09 -6.34 1.84
C ASN A 184 6.64 -4.90 2.04
N ILE A 185 6.31 -4.55 3.28
CA ILE A 185 6.01 -3.18 3.69
C ILE A 185 7.04 -2.78 4.73
N VAL A 186 7.90 -1.82 4.37
CA VAL A 186 8.99 -1.34 5.22
C VAL A 186 8.70 0.09 5.63
N PRO A 187 8.33 0.33 6.90
CA PRO A 187 8.17 1.69 7.39
C PRO A 187 9.52 2.39 7.55
N PHE A 188 9.58 3.68 7.24
CA PHE A 188 10.83 4.44 7.31
C PHE A 188 11.40 4.58 8.73
N TRP A 189 10.56 4.43 9.77
CA TRP A 189 10.96 4.49 11.19
C TRP A 189 11.47 3.16 11.74
N SER A 190 11.41 2.10 10.96
CA SER A 190 11.84 0.76 11.37
C SER A 190 12.69 0.12 10.30
N LYS A 191 13.77 -0.54 10.72
CA LYS A 191 14.57 -1.40 9.83
C LYS A 191 13.93 -2.78 9.60
N LYS A 192 12.83 -3.09 10.32
CA LYS A 192 12.10 -4.35 10.20
C LYS A 192 10.89 -4.16 9.30
N ASN A 193 10.65 -5.13 8.44
CA ASN A 193 9.42 -5.18 7.64
C ASN A 193 8.22 -5.28 8.58
N LEU A 194 7.15 -4.53 8.32
CA LEU A 194 5.85 -4.77 8.95
C LEU A 194 5.28 -6.11 8.48
N VAL A 195 5.53 -6.43 7.22
CA VAL A 195 5.20 -7.73 6.63
C VAL A 195 6.52 -8.46 6.44
N TYR A 196 6.81 -9.43 7.30
CA TYR A 196 8.04 -10.20 7.26
C TYR A 196 7.77 -11.63 6.78
N ARG A 197 8.37 -11.99 5.65
CA ARG A 197 8.41 -13.38 5.19
C ARG A 197 9.71 -14.03 5.65
N LYS A 198 9.57 -15.10 6.43
CA LYS A 198 10.72 -15.89 6.87
C LYS A 198 11.33 -16.75 5.77
N ASP A 199 10.56 -17.10 4.74
CA ASP A 199 10.95 -18.11 3.75
C ASP A 199 10.55 -17.70 2.33
N LEU A 200 11.38 -16.92 1.66
CA LEU A 200 11.45 -16.84 0.20
C LEU A 200 12.91 -16.75 -0.26
#